data_2bf5c14813d39f14530362b523ba025e
#
_entry.id   2bf5c14813d39f14530362b523ba025e
#
_cell.length_a   1.000
_cell.length_b   1.000
_cell.length_c   1.000
_cell.angle_alpha   90.00
_cell.angle_beta   90.00
_cell.angle_gamma   90.00
#
_symmetry.space_group_name_H-M   'P 1'
#
loop_
_entity.id
_entity.type
_entity.pdbx_description
1 polymer ?
#
loop_
_entity_poly.entity_id
_entity_poly.type
_entity_poly.pdbx_seq_one_letter_code
_entity_poly.pdbx_strand_id
1 'polypeptide(L)'
;AASDVYKRQLITFITAGDPDMETTERCVLSMFENGSDIVELGVPFSDPIAEGPTIQKASMRSLENGTTLDKIFDTVRSIRKKTDKPILLMMYVNTIFRYGTERFFRLCSDCEIDGVIVPDLPFEERGEIMPYADKYGIYSINLVAPTSHERVKMIAKESKGFLYIVSSLGVTGKRNEFSTDFSELTAPLQSSEITCPACIGFGISNAEQAEHISSYCDGVIVGSAVVDVAAEYGKESPEKVGELIKALKSKIA
;
A
#
# COMPACT_ATOMS: atom_id res chain seq x y z
N ALA A 1 -6.94 21.97 13.12
CA ALA A 1 -8.17 21.28 12.65
C ALA A 1 -7.96 20.52 11.32
N ALA A 2 -7.13 21.00 10.37
CA ALA A 2 -6.82 20.20 9.16
C ALA A 2 -5.78 19.09 9.42
N SER A 3 -4.94 19.23 10.44
CA SER A 3 -3.89 18.25 10.78
C SER A 3 -4.41 16.97 11.44
N ASP A 4 -5.62 16.97 12.00
CA ASP A 4 -6.15 15.79 12.71
C ASP A 4 -6.85 14.79 11.77
N VAL A 5 -7.25 15.21 10.57
CA VAL A 5 -7.91 14.34 9.58
C VAL A 5 -6.95 13.28 9.01
N TYR A 6 -5.64 13.55 9.00
CA TYR A 6 -4.61 12.64 8.46
C TYR A 6 -3.89 11.81 9.52
N LYS A 7 -4.19 12.00 10.80
CA LYS A 7 -3.59 11.20 11.87
C LYS A 7 -4.32 9.87 12.03
N ARG A 8 -3.52 8.82 12.30
CA ARG A 8 -4.02 7.47 12.62
C ARG A 8 -4.72 6.78 11.45
N GLN A 9 -4.17 6.97 10.22
CA GLN A 9 -4.65 6.23 9.05
C GLN A 9 -4.24 4.77 9.13
N LEU A 10 -5.15 3.88 8.76
CA LEU A 10 -4.87 2.46 8.53
C LEU A 10 -4.87 2.20 7.03
N ILE A 11 -3.70 1.91 6.50
CA ILE A 11 -3.50 1.51 5.11
C ILE A 11 -3.29 0.00 5.07
N THR A 12 -3.99 -0.70 4.21
CA THR A 12 -3.93 -2.15 4.18
C THR A 12 -3.66 -2.67 2.78
N PHE A 13 -2.82 -3.68 2.68
CA PHE A 13 -2.42 -4.30 1.41
C PHE A 13 -3.03 -5.69 1.27
N ILE A 14 -3.46 -6.03 0.06
CA ILE A 14 -3.84 -7.38 -0.35
C ILE A 14 -3.35 -7.66 -1.77
N THR A 15 -2.92 -8.90 -2.06
CA THR A 15 -2.57 -9.32 -3.41
C THR A 15 -3.84 -9.57 -4.24
N ALA A 16 -3.97 -8.88 -5.37
CA ALA A 16 -5.11 -9.06 -6.28
C ALA A 16 -5.11 -10.47 -6.88
N GLY A 17 -6.27 -11.12 -6.88
CA GLY A 17 -6.45 -12.45 -7.47
C GLY A 17 -5.99 -13.63 -6.60
N ASP A 18 -5.70 -13.40 -5.33
CA ASP A 18 -5.36 -14.45 -4.38
C ASP A 18 -6.50 -14.65 -3.35
N PRO A 19 -7.25 -15.75 -3.34
CA PRO A 19 -7.18 -16.88 -4.27
C PRO A 19 -7.87 -16.64 -5.63
N ASP A 20 -8.72 -15.65 -5.77
CA ASP A 20 -9.40 -15.22 -6.98
C ASP A 20 -9.88 -13.76 -6.92
N MET A 21 -10.35 -13.23 -8.06
CA MET A 21 -10.76 -11.81 -8.15
C MET A 21 -12.05 -11.50 -7.38
N GLU A 22 -12.99 -12.46 -7.31
CA GLU A 22 -14.24 -12.30 -6.55
C GLU A 22 -13.94 -12.18 -5.04
N THR A 23 -13.08 -13.05 -4.54
CA THR A 23 -12.62 -13.01 -3.15
C THR A 23 -11.84 -11.72 -2.85
N THR A 24 -11.00 -11.27 -3.80
CA THR A 24 -10.29 -9.99 -3.68
C THR A 24 -11.28 -8.82 -3.52
N GLU A 25 -12.32 -8.72 -4.35
CA GLU A 25 -13.35 -7.68 -4.23
C GLU A 25 -14.01 -7.71 -2.85
N ARG A 26 -14.42 -8.89 -2.40
CA ARG A 26 -15.06 -9.07 -1.07
C ARG A 26 -14.12 -8.69 0.07
N CYS A 27 -12.84 -9.04 -0.02
CA CYS A 27 -11.84 -8.65 0.97
C CYS A 27 -11.66 -7.13 1.02
N VAL A 28 -11.50 -6.46 -0.13
CA VAL A 28 -11.35 -5.00 -0.19
C VAL A 28 -12.55 -4.29 0.45
N LEU A 29 -13.76 -4.72 0.15
CA LEU A 29 -14.96 -4.15 0.74
C LEU A 29 -15.02 -4.40 2.25
N SER A 30 -14.71 -5.61 2.70
CA SER A 30 -14.62 -5.94 4.13
C SER A 30 -13.56 -5.12 4.85
N MET A 31 -12.40 -4.88 4.23
CA MET A 31 -11.36 -4.01 4.79
C MET A 31 -11.88 -2.59 5.00
N PHE A 32 -12.56 -2.00 4.02
CA PHE A 32 -13.15 -0.67 4.13
C PHE A 32 -14.25 -0.58 5.17
N GLU A 33 -15.14 -1.57 5.24
CA GLU A 33 -16.23 -1.65 6.22
C GLU A 33 -15.71 -1.74 7.66
N ASN A 34 -14.54 -2.38 7.85
CA ASN A 34 -13.96 -2.61 9.17
C ASN A 34 -12.88 -1.60 9.57
N GLY A 35 -12.67 -0.53 8.80
CA GLY A 35 -11.88 0.61 9.24
C GLY A 35 -10.59 0.88 8.48
N SER A 36 -10.32 0.18 7.39
CA SER A 36 -9.26 0.59 6.47
C SER A 36 -9.60 1.96 5.85
N ASP A 37 -8.65 2.87 5.86
CA ASP A 37 -8.81 4.20 5.27
C ASP A 37 -8.37 4.20 3.80
N ILE A 38 -7.33 3.43 3.47
CA ILE A 38 -6.79 3.25 2.12
C ILE A 38 -6.50 1.77 1.91
N VAL A 39 -6.77 1.25 0.71
CA VAL A 39 -6.38 -0.11 0.32
C VAL A 39 -5.35 -0.06 -0.80
N GLU A 40 -4.25 -0.77 -0.59
CA GLU A 40 -3.22 -1.05 -1.60
C GLU A 40 -3.51 -2.41 -2.23
N LEU A 41 -3.82 -2.42 -3.51
CA LEU A 41 -4.08 -3.62 -4.27
C LEU A 41 -2.80 -4.03 -5.01
N GLY A 42 -2.16 -5.08 -4.55
CA GLY A 42 -0.91 -5.60 -5.11
C GLY A 42 -1.15 -6.29 -6.45
N VAL A 43 -0.53 -5.79 -7.50
CA VAL A 43 -0.53 -6.44 -8.81
C VAL A 43 0.49 -7.57 -8.78
N PRO A 44 0.08 -8.86 -8.99
CA PRO A 44 1.00 -9.98 -8.89
C PRO A 44 2.10 -9.89 -9.96
N PHE A 45 3.33 -10.26 -9.56
CA PHE A 45 4.49 -10.23 -10.42
C PHE A 45 5.33 -11.49 -10.25
N SER A 46 5.90 -12.02 -11.34
CA SER A 46 6.65 -13.30 -11.34
C SER A 46 8.02 -13.20 -10.68
N ASP A 47 8.64 -12.01 -10.73
CA ASP A 47 10.04 -11.81 -10.35
C ASP A 47 10.22 -10.68 -9.31
N PRO A 48 9.50 -10.74 -8.16
CA PRO A 48 9.50 -9.67 -7.16
C PRO A 48 10.86 -9.56 -6.46
N ILE A 49 11.33 -8.32 -6.25
CA ILE A 49 12.59 -8.02 -5.58
C ILE A 49 12.39 -7.28 -4.24
N ALA A 50 11.19 -6.73 -3.99
CA ALA A 50 10.90 -5.91 -2.81
C ALA A 50 10.04 -6.64 -1.78
N GLU A 51 9.38 -7.76 -2.13
CA GLU A 51 8.47 -8.48 -1.27
C GLU A 51 9.12 -9.67 -0.56
N GLY A 52 8.59 -9.94 0.63
CA GLY A 52 8.91 -11.14 1.39
C GLY A 52 8.12 -12.40 0.96
N PRO A 53 8.45 -13.57 1.54
CA PRO A 53 7.90 -14.86 1.12
C PRO A 53 6.36 -14.95 1.13
N THR A 54 5.70 -14.28 2.06
CA THR A 54 4.24 -14.24 2.16
C THR A 54 3.60 -13.65 0.90
N ILE A 55 4.06 -12.46 0.50
CA ILE A 55 3.52 -11.76 -0.68
C ILE A 55 3.96 -12.45 -1.98
N GLN A 56 5.20 -12.97 -2.03
CA GLN A 56 5.67 -13.75 -3.18
C GLN A 56 4.78 -14.97 -3.45
N LYS A 57 4.45 -15.75 -2.40
CA LYS A 57 3.56 -16.91 -2.52
C LYS A 57 2.14 -16.52 -2.96
N ALA A 58 1.62 -15.40 -2.47
CA ALA A 58 0.33 -14.88 -2.89
C ALA A 58 0.34 -14.48 -4.37
N SER A 59 1.41 -13.80 -4.82
CA SER A 59 1.60 -13.45 -6.23
C SER A 59 1.65 -14.69 -7.13
N MET A 60 2.35 -15.75 -6.69
CA MET A 60 2.40 -17.02 -7.45
C MET A 60 1.00 -17.63 -7.59
N ARG A 61 0.24 -17.78 -6.49
CA ARG A 61 -1.14 -18.31 -6.54
C ARG A 61 -2.04 -17.49 -7.46
N SER A 62 -1.93 -16.17 -7.36
CA SER A 62 -2.70 -15.26 -8.20
C SER A 62 -2.37 -15.40 -9.68
N LEU A 63 -1.08 -15.50 -10.04
CA LEU A 63 -0.65 -15.71 -11.44
C LEU A 63 -1.08 -17.07 -11.97
N GLU A 64 -0.99 -18.13 -11.18
CA GLU A 64 -1.46 -19.49 -11.52
C GLU A 64 -2.97 -19.48 -11.83
N ASN A 65 -3.75 -18.63 -11.15
CA ASN A 65 -5.18 -18.43 -11.41
C ASN A 65 -5.46 -17.47 -12.57
N GLY A 66 -4.42 -17.07 -13.31
CA GLY A 66 -4.53 -16.27 -14.53
C GLY A 66 -4.98 -14.83 -14.28
N THR A 67 -4.55 -14.23 -13.19
CA THR A 67 -4.77 -12.79 -12.92
C THR A 67 -4.02 -11.93 -13.94
N THR A 68 -4.70 -10.91 -14.45
CA THR A 68 -4.17 -9.91 -15.39
C THR A 68 -4.55 -8.51 -14.94
N LEU A 69 -3.85 -7.48 -15.45
CA LEU A 69 -4.20 -6.08 -15.19
C LEU A 69 -5.63 -5.74 -15.61
N ASP A 70 -6.10 -6.27 -16.74
CA ASP A 70 -7.47 -6.02 -17.20
C ASP A 70 -8.50 -6.55 -16.19
N LYS A 71 -8.29 -7.76 -15.64
CA LYS A 71 -9.14 -8.30 -14.57
C LYS A 71 -9.09 -7.46 -13.29
N ILE A 72 -7.93 -6.92 -12.95
CA ILE A 72 -7.77 -6.02 -11.79
C ILE A 72 -8.57 -4.74 -12.02
N PHE A 73 -8.46 -4.11 -13.19
CA PHE A 73 -9.25 -2.92 -13.54
C PHE A 73 -10.76 -3.20 -13.48
N ASP A 74 -11.22 -4.36 -14.01
CA ASP A 74 -12.63 -4.73 -13.93
C ASP A 74 -13.10 -4.92 -12.48
N THR A 75 -12.28 -5.52 -11.64
CA THR A 75 -12.58 -5.66 -10.20
C THR A 75 -12.64 -4.31 -9.50
N VAL A 76 -11.72 -3.38 -9.79
CA VAL A 76 -11.76 -2.03 -9.22
C VAL A 76 -13.03 -1.31 -9.67
N ARG A 77 -13.45 -1.40 -10.93
CA ARG A 77 -14.74 -0.85 -11.38
C ARG A 77 -15.94 -1.42 -10.62
N SER A 78 -15.90 -2.71 -10.25
CA SER A 78 -16.95 -3.32 -9.43
C SER A 78 -16.93 -2.77 -7.99
N ILE A 79 -15.75 -2.62 -7.40
CA ILE A 79 -15.56 -2.05 -6.06
C ILE A 79 -16.06 -0.60 -6.03
N ARG A 80 -15.74 0.21 -7.04
CA ARG A 80 -16.13 1.63 -7.14
C ARG A 80 -17.64 1.87 -7.17
N LYS A 81 -18.44 0.88 -7.57
CA LYS A 81 -19.90 0.96 -7.46
C LYS A 81 -20.40 0.91 -6.01
N LYS A 82 -19.55 0.57 -5.05
CA LYS A 82 -19.88 0.32 -3.63
C LYS A 82 -19.15 1.23 -2.66
N THR A 83 -18.04 1.85 -3.07
CA THR A 83 -17.23 2.73 -2.22
C THR A 83 -16.40 3.72 -3.04
N ASP A 84 -16.21 4.92 -2.48
CA ASP A 84 -15.34 5.99 -2.98
C ASP A 84 -14.02 6.10 -2.18
N LYS A 85 -13.78 5.19 -1.23
CA LYS A 85 -12.56 5.19 -0.43
C LYS A 85 -11.31 4.93 -1.28
N PRO A 86 -10.16 5.52 -0.93
CA PRO A 86 -8.95 5.47 -1.77
C PRO A 86 -8.43 4.06 -2.03
N ILE A 87 -8.16 3.76 -3.30
CA ILE A 87 -7.52 2.52 -3.77
C ILE A 87 -6.25 2.88 -4.52
N LEU A 88 -5.13 2.26 -4.11
CA LEU A 88 -3.85 2.38 -4.78
C LEU A 88 -3.48 1.05 -5.44
N LEU A 89 -2.75 1.09 -6.55
CA LEU A 89 -2.10 -0.09 -7.11
C LEU A 89 -0.63 -0.12 -6.69
N MET A 90 -0.19 -1.22 -6.10
CA MET A 90 1.24 -1.47 -5.87
C MET A 90 1.76 -2.45 -6.91
N MET A 91 2.78 -2.05 -7.68
CA MET A 91 3.26 -2.84 -8.80
C MET A 91 4.68 -2.46 -9.23
N TYR A 92 5.34 -3.35 -9.94
CA TYR A 92 6.65 -3.11 -10.53
C TYR A 92 6.56 -2.29 -11.81
N VAL A 93 7.54 -1.42 -12.05
CA VAL A 93 7.58 -0.49 -13.20
C VAL A 93 7.53 -1.23 -14.54
N ASN A 94 8.16 -2.39 -14.64
CA ASN A 94 8.11 -3.20 -15.87
C ASN A 94 6.69 -3.59 -16.29
N THR A 95 5.79 -3.80 -15.34
CA THR A 95 4.38 -4.10 -15.64
C THR A 95 3.69 -2.91 -16.30
N ILE A 96 3.99 -1.68 -15.82
CA ILE A 96 3.49 -0.42 -16.42
C ILE A 96 4.00 -0.27 -17.86
N PHE A 97 5.31 -0.45 -18.06
CA PHE A 97 5.93 -0.31 -19.38
C PHE A 97 5.40 -1.32 -20.39
N ARG A 98 5.27 -2.59 -19.99
CA ARG A 98 4.72 -3.65 -20.87
C ARG A 98 3.25 -3.45 -21.22
N TYR A 99 2.47 -2.87 -20.31
CA TYR A 99 1.06 -2.57 -20.56
C TYR A 99 0.89 -1.32 -21.46
N GLY A 100 1.91 -0.47 -21.51
CA GLY A 100 1.95 0.84 -22.14
C GLY A 100 1.60 1.95 -21.16
N THR A 101 2.59 2.80 -20.84
CA THR A 101 2.52 3.78 -19.73
C THR A 101 1.29 4.68 -19.83
N GLU A 102 1.05 5.30 -20.99
CA GLU A 102 -0.11 6.18 -21.17
C GLU A 102 -1.44 5.42 -21.04
N ARG A 103 -1.54 4.23 -21.64
CA ARG A 103 -2.72 3.37 -21.56
C ARG A 103 -3.03 3.00 -20.10
N PHE A 104 -2.00 2.65 -19.34
CA PHE A 104 -2.11 2.28 -17.93
C PHE A 104 -2.69 3.44 -17.12
N PHE A 105 -2.08 4.64 -17.15
CA PHE A 105 -2.54 5.77 -16.35
C PHE A 105 -3.93 6.27 -16.76
N ARG A 106 -4.26 6.22 -18.06
CA ARG A 106 -5.62 6.50 -18.52
C ARG A 106 -6.63 5.54 -17.90
N LEU A 107 -6.35 4.22 -17.90
CA LEU A 107 -7.23 3.23 -17.30
C LEU A 107 -7.31 3.36 -15.78
N CYS A 108 -6.23 3.75 -15.11
CA CYS A 108 -6.29 4.10 -13.69
C CYS A 108 -7.31 5.22 -13.44
N SER A 109 -7.28 6.29 -14.24
CA SER A 109 -8.23 7.39 -14.16
C SER A 109 -9.66 6.94 -14.50
N ASP A 110 -9.86 6.17 -15.57
CA ASP A 110 -11.16 5.63 -15.99
C ASP A 110 -11.78 4.70 -14.94
N CYS A 111 -10.95 4.08 -14.09
CA CYS A 111 -11.37 3.19 -12.99
C CYS A 111 -11.38 3.89 -11.63
N GLU A 112 -11.12 5.21 -11.58
CA GLU A 112 -11.05 6.00 -10.34
C GLU A 112 -10.04 5.43 -9.33
N ILE A 113 -8.89 4.94 -9.83
CA ILE A 113 -7.74 4.58 -8.99
C ILE A 113 -7.05 5.88 -8.56
N ASP A 114 -6.78 6.03 -7.27
CA ASP A 114 -6.26 7.28 -6.69
C ASP A 114 -4.76 7.43 -6.85
N GLY A 115 -4.01 6.33 -6.87
CA GLY A 115 -2.56 6.40 -6.98
C GLY A 115 -1.89 5.06 -7.27
N VAL A 116 -0.57 5.17 -7.45
CA VAL A 116 0.30 4.02 -7.68
C VAL A 116 1.50 4.06 -6.74
N ILE A 117 1.97 2.88 -6.34
CA ILE A 117 3.19 2.64 -5.58
C ILE A 117 4.08 1.75 -6.43
N VAL A 118 5.28 2.23 -6.79
CA VAL A 118 6.21 1.51 -7.67
C VAL A 118 7.55 1.34 -6.94
N PRO A 119 7.72 0.22 -6.19
CA PRO A 119 8.84 0.07 -5.26
C PRO A 119 10.21 -0.08 -5.91
N ASP A 120 10.27 -0.46 -7.19
CA ASP A 120 11.49 -0.60 -7.98
C ASP A 120 11.82 0.61 -8.84
N LEU A 121 11.06 1.72 -8.71
CA LEU A 121 11.34 2.97 -9.43
C LEU A 121 11.97 4.00 -8.46
N PRO A 122 13.28 4.29 -8.59
CA PRO A 122 13.93 5.30 -7.77
C PRO A 122 13.32 6.69 -7.98
N PHE A 123 13.35 7.50 -6.93
CA PHE A 123 12.83 8.86 -6.97
C PHE A 123 13.39 9.69 -8.14
N GLU A 124 14.67 9.51 -8.46
CA GLU A 124 15.38 10.21 -9.54
C GLU A 124 14.89 9.80 -10.94
N GLU A 125 14.37 8.58 -11.07
CA GLU A 125 13.88 8.02 -12.35
C GLU A 125 12.36 8.14 -12.52
N ARG A 126 11.65 8.70 -11.53
CA ARG A 126 10.19 8.85 -11.59
C ARG A 126 9.69 9.67 -12.79
N GLY A 127 10.59 10.45 -13.44
CA GLY A 127 10.29 11.14 -14.69
C GLY A 127 9.76 10.26 -15.81
N GLU A 128 10.01 8.97 -15.77
CA GLU A 128 9.49 7.97 -16.71
C GLU A 128 7.95 7.80 -16.63
N ILE A 129 7.36 8.03 -15.46
CA ILE A 129 5.91 7.84 -15.25
C ILE A 129 5.17 9.12 -14.85
N MET A 130 5.83 10.09 -14.20
CA MET A 130 5.22 11.30 -13.65
C MET A 130 4.42 12.12 -14.67
N PRO A 131 4.90 12.35 -15.94
CA PRO A 131 4.12 13.12 -16.90
C PRO A 131 2.73 12.52 -17.17
N TYR A 132 2.63 11.18 -17.12
CA TYR A 132 1.35 10.47 -17.31
C TYR A 132 0.52 10.47 -16.03
N ALA A 133 1.15 10.26 -14.88
CA ALA A 133 0.49 10.34 -13.58
C ALA A 133 -0.16 11.71 -13.37
N ASP A 134 0.58 12.80 -13.59
CA ASP A 134 0.06 14.17 -13.47
C ASP A 134 -1.05 14.45 -14.51
N LYS A 135 -0.88 13.98 -15.78
CA LYS A 135 -1.86 14.16 -16.85
C LYS A 135 -3.23 13.55 -16.50
N TYR A 136 -3.22 12.39 -15.84
CA TYR A 136 -4.41 11.62 -15.51
C TYR A 136 -4.86 11.77 -14.04
N GLY A 137 -4.21 12.63 -13.26
CA GLY A 137 -4.56 12.91 -11.87
C GLY A 137 -4.30 11.78 -10.90
N ILE A 138 -3.34 10.89 -11.21
CA ILE A 138 -2.97 9.74 -10.38
C ILE A 138 -1.79 10.10 -9.48
N TYR A 139 -1.91 9.88 -8.17
CA TYR A 139 -0.80 10.07 -7.25
C TYR A 139 0.29 9.00 -7.45
N SER A 140 1.54 9.43 -7.59
CA SER A 140 2.70 8.53 -7.47
C SER A 140 3.24 8.64 -6.04
N ILE A 141 3.04 7.60 -5.25
CA ILE A 141 3.44 7.58 -3.84
C ILE A 141 4.94 7.31 -3.75
N ASN A 142 5.66 8.22 -3.11
CA ASN A 142 7.10 8.07 -2.92
C ASN A 142 7.41 7.17 -1.73
N LEU A 143 8.40 6.26 -1.94
CA LEU A 143 8.94 5.41 -0.89
C LEU A 143 10.27 5.98 -0.38
N VAL A 144 10.47 5.93 0.91
CA VAL A 144 11.75 6.27 1.54
C VAL A 144 12.15 5.17 2.52
N ALA A 145 13.44 4.84 2.50
CA ALA A 145 14.08 4.07 3.55
C ALA A 145 14.86 5.04 4.47
N PRO A 146 15.03 4.74 5.76
CA PRO A 146 15.71 5.61 6.72
C PRO A 146 17.23 5.57 6.53
N THR A 147 17.72 6.07 5.38
CA THR A 147 19.14 6.00 5.02
C THR A 147 19.87 7.33 5.18
N SER A 148 19.23 8.44 4.79
CA SER A 148 19.81 9.77 4.82
C SER A 148 18.72 10.80 5.11
N HIS A 149 18.90 11.58 6.17
CA HIS A 149 17.96 12.62 6.58
C HIS A 149 17.71 13.64 5.45
N GLU A 150 18.75 14.06 4.76
CA GLU A 150 18.64 15.04 3.67
C GLU A 150 17.87 14.48 2.48
N ARG A 151 18.09 13.20 2.14
CA ARG A 151 17.35 12.52 1.06
C ARG A 151 15.87 12.37 1.42
N VAL A 152 15.57 11.95 2.65
CA VAL A 152 14.18 11.84 3.14
C VAL A 152 13.47 13.19 3.07
N LYS A 153 14.10 14.29 3.53
CA LYS A 153 13.54 15.64 3.43
C LYS A 153 13.29 16.08 1.98
N MET A 154 14.25 15.82 1.09
CA MET A 154 14.13 16.18 -0.33
C MET A 154 12.93 15.47 -0.96
N ILE A 155 12.79 14.16 -0.76
CA ILE A 155 11.68 13.36 -1.30
C ILE A 155 10.36 13.81 -0.67
N ALA A 156 10.32 14.02 0.65
CA ALA A 156 9.10 14.40 1.37
C ALA A 156 8.53 15.75 0.91
N LYS A 157 9.38 16.74 0.60
CA LYS A 157 8.95 18.06 0.07
C LYS A 157 8.23 17.97 -1.29
N GLU A 158 8.56 16.99 -2.09
CA GLU A 158 7.97 16.78 -3.41
C GLU A 158 6.89 15.69 -3.43
N SER A 159 6.61 15.08 -2.27
CA SER A 159 5.62 14.02 -2.16
C SER A 159 4.19 14.58 -2.12
N LYS A 160 3.28 13.83 -2.76
CA LYS A 160 1.84 14.07 -2.76
C LYS A 160 1.14 12.81 -2.23
N GLY A 161 -0.05 12.97 -1.65
CA GLY A 161 -0.78 11.88 -1.01
C GLY A 161 -0.18 11.59 0.36
N PHE A 162 0.69 10.62 0.47
CA PHE A 162 1.48 10.32 1.67
C PHE A 162 2.90 9.86 1.32
N LEU A 163 3.80 9.93 2.30
CA LEU A 163 5.15 9.39 2.19
C LEU A 163 5.18 7.98 2.77
N TYR A 164 5.53 7.01 1.96
CA TYR A 164 5.65 5.61 2.39
C TYR A 164 7.03 5.36 3.00
N ILE A 165 7.11 5.15 4.30
CA ILE A 165 8.36 4.81 5.00
C ILE A 165 8.48 3.30 5.07
N VAL A 166 9.49 2.74 4.39
CA VAL A 166 9.79 1.31 4.42
C VAL A 166 10.92 1.01 5.39
N SER A 167 10.90 -0.18 5.98
CA SER A 167 12.01 -0.66 6.80
C SER A 167 13.28 -0.83 5.96
N SER A 168 14.40 -0.25 6.40
CA SER A 168 15.70 -0.44 5.73
C SER A 168 16.31 -1.84 5.90
N LEU A 169 15.73 -2.69 6.73
CA LEU A 169 16.33 -3.93 7.20
C LEU A 169 15.80 -5.20 6.53
N GLY A 170 15.44 -5.15 5.25
CA GLY A 170 15.11 -6.32 4.45
C GLY A 170 13.69 -6.30 3.86
N VAL A 171 13.38 -7.40 3.16
CA VAL A 171 12.08 -7.63 2.54
C VAL A 171 10.92 -7.68 3.55
N THR A 172 9.70 -7.45 3.09
CA THR A 172 8.47 -7.51 3.88
C THR A 172 8.33 -8.85 4.62
N GLY A 173 7.87 -8.81 5.87
CA GLY A 173 7.64 -10.00 6.70
C GLY A 173 7.24 -9.64 8.13
N LYS A 174 6.60 -10.58 8.84
CA LYS A 174 6.22 -10.39 10.25
C LYS A 174 7.47 -10.33 11.15
N ARG A 175 7.46 -9.42 12.12
CA ARG A 175 8.51 -9.29 13.14
C ARG A 175 7.91 -9.34 14.53
N ASN A 176 8.58 -10.06 15.43
CA ASN A 176 8.12 -10.21 16.82
C ASN A 176 8.64 -9.10 17.73
N GLU A 177 9.77 -8.46 17.39
CA GLU A 177 10.38 -7.38 18.16
C GLU A 177 10.87 -6.27 17.25
N PHE A 178 10.70 -5.01 17.66
CA PHE A 178 11.25 -3.84 17.00
C PHE A 178 12.48 -3.35 17.78
N SER A 179 13.64 -3.50 17.17
CA SER A 179 14.88 -2.86 17.65
C SER A 179 15.08 -1.46 17.03
N THR A 180 14.14 -1.00 16.22
CA THR A 180 14.23 0.27 15.47
C THR A 180 13.70 1.42 16.32
N ASP A 181 14.49 2.49 16.45
CA ASP A 181 14.02 3.75 17.00
C ASP A 181 13.19 4.51 15.96
N PHE A 182 11.86 4.43 16.08
CA PHE A 182 10.94 5.13 15.18
C PHE A 182 10.99 6.65 15.33
N SER A 183 11.43 7.17 16.47
CA SER A 183 11.58 8.61 16.67
C SER A 183 12.72 9.17 15.84
N GLU A 184 13.84 8.46 15.75
CA GLU A 184 14.96 8.80 14.87
C GLU A 184 14.57 8.69 13.39
N LEU A 185 13.79 7.66 13.04
CA LEU A 185 13.29 7.43 11.69
C LEU A 185 12.41 8.58 11.17
N THR A 186 11.55 9.13 12.03
CA THR A 186 10.61 10.20 11.68
C THR A 186 11.13 11.60 11.96
N ALA A 187 12.25 11.76 12.68
CA ALA A 187 12.83 13.06 13.00
C ALA A 187 13.04 13.98 11.77
N PRO A 188 13.49 13.51 10.59
CA PRO A 188 13.63 14.36 9.40
C PRO A 188 12.31 14.96 8.91
N LEU A 189 11.17 14.36 9.27
CA LEU A 189 9.84 14.76 8.81
C LEU A 189 9.16 15.79 9.73
N GLN A 190 9.74 16.11 10.88
CA GLN A 190 9.19 17.08 11.84
C GLN A 190 9.38 18.55 11.42
N SER A 191 9.94 18.80 10.23
CA SER A 191 10.09 20.12 9.66
C SER A 191 8.73 20.72 9.24
N SER A 192 8.48 21.98 9.58
CA SER A 192 7.27 22.70 9.14
C SER A 192 7.13 22.86 7.61
N GLU A 193 8.19 22.57 6.87
CA GLU A 193 8.19 22.60 5.40
C GLU A 193 7.62 21.29 4.79
N ILE A 194 7.47 20.24 5.59
CA ILE A 194 6.94 18.94 5.15
C ILE A 194 5.48 18.87 5.60
N THR A 195 4.57 18.89 4.65
CA THR A 195 3.12 18.81 4.87
C THR A 195 2.52 17.47 4.47
N CYS A 196 3.30 16.62 3.78
CA CYS A 196 2.87 15.30 3.34
C CYS A 196 2.81 14.36 4.54
N PRO A 197 1.67 13.68 4.80
CA PRO A 197 1.56 12.68 5.87
C PRO A 197 2.56 11.54 5.67
N ALA A 198 3.12 11.04 6.77
CA ALA A 198 4.05 9.93 6.76
C ALA A 198 3.41 8.66 7.29
N CYS A 199 3.44 7.58 6.49
CA CYS A 199 2.88 6.29 6.84
C CYS A 199 3.99 5.22 6.87
N ILE A 200 4.00 4.41 7.94
CA ILE A 200 5.06 3.43 8.16
C ILE A 200 4.58 2.02 7.84
N GLY A 201 5.30 1.34 6.93
CA GLY A 201 5.15 -0.07 6.62
C GLY A 201 6.33 -0.87 7.20
N PHE A 202 6.10 -1.61 8.31
CA PHE A 202 7.19 -2.21 9.08
C PHE A 202 6.93 -3.65 9.53
N GLY A 203 6.23 -4.46 8.74
CA GLY A 203 5.96 -5.85 9.10
C GLY A 203 5.03 -5.99 10.32
N ILE A 204 4.10 -5.04 10.47
CA ILE A 204 3.09 -5.03 11.51
C ILE A 204 2.22 -6.29 11.38
N SER A 205 2.10 -7.05 12.47
CA SER A 205 1.39 -8.33 12.49
C SER A 205 0.24 -8.38 13.50
N ASN A 206 0.16 -7.43 14.44
CA ASN A 206 -0.86 -7.37 15.47
C ASN A 206 -1.21 -5.92 15.86
N ALA A 207 -2.28 -5.79 16.65
CA ALA A 207 -2.84 -4.50 17.01
C ALA A 207 -1.94 -3.69 17.97
N GLU A 208 -1.20 -4.35 18.85
CA GLU A 208 -0.26 -3.70 19.78
C GLU A 208 0.91 -3.06 19.03
N GLN A 209 1.42 -3.72 18.01
CA GLN A 209 2.46 -3.16 17.15
C GLN A 209 1.94 -1.96 16.34
N ALA A 210 0.70 -2.06 15.82
CA ALA A 210 0.07 -0.94 15.12
C ALA A 210 -0.10 0.28 16.04
N GLU A 211 -0.58 0.08 17.27
CA GLU A 211 -0.73 1.12 18.30
C GLU A 211 0.63 1.80 18.58
N HIS A 212 1.67 1.01 18.82
CA HIS A 212 3.01 1.53 19.11
C HIS A 212 3.54 2.38 17.95
N ILE A 213 3.51 1.87 16.73
CA ILE A 213 4.05 2.58 15.55
C ILE A 213 3.22 3.83 15.22
N SER A 214 1.89 3.80 15.39
CA SER A 214 1.01 4.93 15.12
C SER A 214 1.30 6.17 15.97
N SER A 215 2.02 6.01 17.08
CA SER A 215 2.46 7.15 17.91
C SER A 215 3.58 7.99 17.26
N TYR A 216 4.26 7.46 16.25
CA TYR A 216 5.41 8.10 15.59
C TYR A 216 5.10 8.61 14.17
N CYS A 217 3.92 8.33 13.63
CA CYS A 217 3.56 8.65 12.24
C CYS A 217 2.09 9.01 12.09
N ASP A 218 1.69 9.43 10.89
CA ASP A 218 0.31 9.79 10.59
C ASP A 218 -0.54 8.56 10.21
N GLY A 219 0.10 7.46 9.81
CA GLY A 219 -0.59 6.22 9.48
C GLY A 219 0.31 4.99 9.49
N VAL A 220 -0.31 3.83 9.62
CA VAL A 220 0.36 2.53 9.61
C VAL A 220 -0.08 1.71 8.40
N ILE A 221 0.85 0.95 7.83
CA ILE A 221 0.62 0.14 6.64
C ILE A 221 0.79 -1.34 7.01
N VAL A 222 -0.24 -2.13 6.77
CA VAL A 222 -0.30 -3.54 7.13
C VAL A 222 -0.54 -4.39 5.89
N GLY A 223 0.45 -5.20 5.50
CA GLY A 223 0.38 -6.05 4.32
C GLY A 223 0.42 -7.54 4.66
N SER A 224 1.59 -8.04 5.06
CA SER A 224 1.82 -9.48 5.22
C SER A 224 0.81 -10.17 6.14
N ALA A 225 0.34 -9.49 7.20
CA ALA A 225 -0.67 -10.07 8.10
C ALA A 225 -2.02 -10.28 7.40
N VAL A 226 -2.43 -9.35 6.54
CA VAL A 226 -3.67 -9.46 5.75
C VAL A 226 -3.53 -10.59 4.73
N VAL A 227 -2.39 -10.65 4.03
CA VAL A 227 -2.10 -11.68 3.02
C VAL A 227 -2.03 -13.08 3.64
N ASP A 228 -1.47 -13.22 4.86
CA ASP A 228 -1.46 -14.50 5.57
C ASP A 228 -2.87 -14.97 5.92
N VAL A 229 -3.73 -14.07 6.42
CA VAL A 229 -5.15 -14.40 6.69
C VAL A 229 -5.87 -14.77 5.40
N ALA A 230 -5.65 -14.03 4.31
CA ALA A 230 -6.23 -14.37 3.00
C ALA A 230 -5.79 -15.77 2.53
N ALA A 231 -4.51 -16.11 2.71
CA ALA A 231 -3.97 -17.43 2.34
C ALA A 231 -4.51 -18.56 3.22
N GLU A 232 -4.70 -18.33 4.53
CA GLU A 232 -5.19 -19.35 5.48
C GLU A 232 -6.65 -19.70 5.22
N TYR A 233 -7.50 -18.70 4.99
CA TYR A 233 -8.95 -18.90 4.87
C TYR A 233 -9.46 -18.95 3.42
N GLY A 234 -8.63 -18.67 2.43
CA GLY A 234 -8.98 -18.76 1.02
C GLY A 234 -10.25 -17.97 0.70
N LYS A 235 -11.27 -18.60 0.12
CA LYS A 235 -12.53 -17.95 -0.27
C LYS A 235 -13.37 -17.45 0.92
N GLU A 236 -13.12 -17.96 2.13
CA GLU A 236 -13.78 -17.52 3.36
C GLU A 236 -13.02 -16.38 4.06
N SER A 237 -11.93 -15.91 3.48
CA SER A 237 -11.07 -14.88 4.06
C SER A 237 -11.71 -13.50 4.26
N PRO A 238 -12.74 -13.04 3.51
CA PRO A 238 -13.26 -11.68 3.66
C PRO A 238 -13.71 -11.32 5.08
N GLU A 239 -14.39 -12.25 5.77
CA GLU A 239 -14.82 -12.04 7.16
C GLU A 239 -13.60 -11.97 8.10
N LYS A 240 -12.66 -12.89 7.95
CA LYS A 240 -11.46 -12.97 8.79
C LYS A 240 -10.51 -11.80 8.58
N VAL A 241 -10.37 -11.34 7.35
CA VAL A 241 -9.67 -10.09 7.04
C VAL A 241 -10.36 -8.91 7.74
N GLY A 242 -11.69 -8.80 7.66
CA GLY A 242 -12.44 -7.76 8.35
C GLY A 242 -12.23 -7.76 9.87
N GLU A 243 -12.25 -8.93 10.52
CA GLU A 243 -11.96 -9.08 11.96
C GLU A 243 -10.56 -8.54 12.31
N LEU A 244 -9.54 -8.89 11.51
CA LEU A 244 -8.17 -8.37 11.68
C LEU A 244 -8.13 -6.85 11.55
N ILE A 245 -8.74 -6.28 10.50
CA ILE A 245 -8.74 -4.83 10.26
C ILE A 245 -9.43 -4.09 11.41
N LYS A 246 -10.56 -4.61 11.89
CA LYS A 246 -11.28 -4.04 13.03
C LYS A 246 -10.43 -4.03 14.31
N ALA A 247 -9.71 -5.11 14.58
CA ALA A 247 -8.81 -5.19 15.72
C ALA A 247 -7.66 -4.17 15.61
N LEU A 248 -7.03 -4.05 14.43
CA LEU A 248 -5.97 -3.07 14.16
C LEU A 248 -6.51 -1.64 14.33
N LYS A 249 -7.64 -1.30 13.70
CA LYS A 249 -8.20 0.06 13.72
C LYS A 249 -8.60 0.49 15.13
N SER A 250 -9.14 -0.43 15.93
CA SER A 250 -9.57 -0.13 17.30
C SER A 250 -8.42 0.35 18.21
N LYS A 251 -7.17 0.05 17.88
CA LYS A 251 -5.99 0.42 18.67
C LYS A 251 -5.31 1.70 18.19
N ILE A 252 -5.50 2.06 16.93
CA ILE A 252 -4.89 3.26 16.34
C ILE A 252 -5.87 4.43 16.20
N ALA A 253 -7.16 4.21 16.46
CA ALA A 253 -8.23 5.21 16.35
C ALA A 253 -8.21 6.25 17.48
#